data_7bdd510f54eb4cfb38d86f7cce4ef39d
#
_entry.id   7bdd510f54eb4cfb38d86f7cce4ef39d
#
_cell.length_a   1.000
_cell.length_b   1.000
_cell.length_c   1.000
_cell.angle_alpha   90.00
_cell.angle_beta   90.00
_cell.angle_gamma   90.00
#
_symmetry.space_group_name_H-M   'P 1'
#
loop_
_entity.id
_entity.type
_entity.pdbx_description
1 polymer ?
#
loop_
_entity_poly.entity_id
_entity_poly.type
_entity_poly.pdbx_seq_one_letter_code
_entity_poly.pdbx_strand_id
1 'polypeptide(L)'
;MRMSLKLVAAAAALASVFALTACDDKGSTAKKAEEPKAAAETKTAANEPLKVGFVYVAPIADVGYTKQHDIGRLYAIDKVGKDKITTTFVENVPETADAERVIRQMINDGNKLIFGTSFGYMNYMQKLAKEYPDVKFEHATGYKSAPNMTNYNIRFYEGRYLAGMLAGGATKSNVIGYVAPFPIPEVLQGINAFTLGAKSVNPKIQVKVVWTNAWYDPPKDTDSAKTLIGQGADVLTQHTNTSAVASAAEAAGKMVIPYNSDMKSVAPNAQIAALVLN
;
A
#
# COMPACT_ATOMS: atom_id res chain seq x y z
N MET A 1 -24.96 2.28 -45.16
CA MET A 1 -26.38 2.66 -45.07
C MET A 1 -26.49 3.79 -44.07
N ARG A 2 -26.81 4.97 -44.54
CA ARG A 2 -26.95 6.23 -43.78
C ARG A 2 -28.35 6.29 -43.18
N MET A 3 -28.49 6.90 -42.00
CA MET A 3 -29.62 7.78 -41.57
C MET A 3 -29.37 8.16 -40.12
N SER A 4 -29.02 9.38 -39.84
CA SER A 4 -29.72 10.67 -39.69
C SER A 4 -30.41 10.85 -38.37
N LEU A 5 -29.80 11.63 -37.59
CA LEU A 5 -30.15 12.85 -36.81
C LEU A 5 -31.65 13.18 -36.71
N LYS A 6 -32.16 13.42 -35.46
CA LYS A 6 -33.09 14.52 -35.18
C LYS A 6 -32.98 15.01 -33.75
N LEU A 7 -32.64 16.28 -33.66
CA LEU A 7 -32.76 17.22 -32.56
C LEU A 7 -34.23 17.57 -32.30
N VAL A 8 -34.65 17.71 -31.05
CA VAL A 8 -35.77 18.61 -30.68
C VAL A 8 -35.44 19.30 -29.36
N ALA A 9 -35.28 20.60 -29.44
CA ALA A 9 -35.27 21.53 -28.33
C ALA A 9 -36.67 22.05 -28.10
N ALA A 10 -37.07 22.24 -26.84
CA ALA A 10 -38.18 23.13 -26.51
C ALA A 10 -37.94 23.78 -25.15
N ALA A 11 -37.76 25.08 -25.18
CA ALA A 11 -37.79 25.99 -24.06
C ALA A 11 -39.22 26.48 -23.83
N ALA A 12 -39.61 26.69 -22.59
CA ALA A 12 -40.73 27.59 -22.26
C ALA A 12 -40.52 28.16 -20.84
N ALA A 13 -40.25 29.45 -20.81
CA ALA A 13 -40.33 30.30 -19.64
C ALA A 13 -41.77 30.84 -19.52
N LEU A 14 -42.28 31.04 -18.31
CA LEU A 14 -43.37 31.96 -18.03
C LEU A 14 -43.26 32.49 -16.59
N ALA A 15 -43.17 33.79 -16.53
CA ALA A 15 -43.26 34.66 -15.36
C ALA A 15 -44.73 35.15 -15.21
N SER A 16 -45.14 35.49 -14.01
CA SER A 16 -46.16 36.50 -13.69
C SER A 16 -46.35 36.53 -12.16
N VAL A 17 -46.00 37.60 -11.50
CA VAL A 17 -46.58 38.95 -11.39
C VAL A 17 -47.71 39.07 -10.37
N PHE A 18 -47.43 39.80 -9.31
CA PHE A 18 -48.22 40.76 -8.48
C PHE A 18 -49.66 40.45 -8.02
N ALA A 19 -49.89 40.65 -6.72
CA ALA A 19 -50.92 41.57 -6.24
C ALA A 19 -50.65 42.04 -4.81
N LEU A 20 -50.48 43.34 -4.69
CA LEU A 20 -50.63 44.15 -3.46
C LEU A 20 -52.10 44.42 -3.22
N THR A 21 -52.56 44.28 -1.99
CA THR A 21 -53.66 45.14 -1.48
C THR A 21 -53.40 45.51 -0.04
N ALA A 22 -53.54 46.79 0.20
CA ALA A 22 -53.31 47.49 1.47
C ALA A 22 -54.65 47.80 2.16
N CYS A 23 -54.51 48.25 3.43
CA CYS A 23 -55.46 48.99 4.29
C CYS A 23 -56.51 48.15 5.00
N ASP A 24 -56.87 48.32 6.26
CA ASP A 24 -56.72 49.41 7.22
C ASP A 24 -57.14 48.92 8.64
N ASP A 25 -56.54 49.50 9.61
CA ASP A 25 -56.98 50.15 10.84
C ASP A 25 -57.14 49.39 12.17
N LYS A 26 -56.42 49.93 13.13
CA LYS A 26 -56.63 50.10 14.59
C LYS A 26 -56.50 48.90 15.54
N GLY A 27 -55.50 49.07 16.43
CA GLY A 27 -55.44 48.43 17.75
C GLY A 27 -54.07 48.40 18.41
N SER A 28 -53.73 49.49 19.05
CA SER A 28 -52.57 49.66 19.90
C SER A 28 -52.35 48.56 20.94
N THR A 29 -51.17 47.97 20.97
CA THR A 29 -50.42 47.72 22.23
C THR A 29 -48.94 47.42 21.89
N ALA A 30 -48.06 48.26 22.38
CA ALA A 30 -46.62 48.11 22.26
C ALA A 30 -46.11 46.82 22.96
N LYS A 31 -45.54 45.93 22.20
CA LYS A 31 -44.61 44.89 22.70
C LYS A 31 -43.24 45.16 22.15
N LYS A 32 -42.34 45.39 23.13
CA LYS A 32 -40.92 45.61 23.04
C LYS A 32 -40.31 44.64 22.01
N ALA A 33 -39.66 45.24 21.00
CA ALA A 33 -38.82 44.46 20.05
C ALA A 33 -37.68 43.85 20.80
N GLU A 34 -37.61 42.51 20.81
CA GLU A 34 -36.39 41.78 21.13
C GLU A 34 -35.44 41.94 19.93
N GLU A 35 -34.24 42.46 20.22
CA GLU A 35 -33.11 42.48 19.29
C GLU A 35 -32.81 41.05 18.84
N PRO A 36 -32.48 40.81 17.54
CA PRO A 36 -32.04 39.50 17.11
C PRO A 36 -30.69 39.23 17.79
N LYS A 37 -30.71 38.20 18.65
CA LYS A 37 -29.53 37.62 19.25
C LYS A 37 -28.52 37.32 18.14
N ALA A 38 -27.36 37.99 18.21
CA ALA A 38 -26.25 37.78 17.31
C ALA A 38 -26.03 36.25 17.09
N ALA A 39 -25.99 35.86 15.84
CA ALA A 39 -25.58 34.52 15.45
C ALA A 39 -24.23 34.25 16.12
N ALA A 40 -24.19 33.22 16.94
CA ALA A 40 -22.94 32.73 17.49
C ALA A 40 -21.99 32.44 16.32
N GLU A 41 -20.91 33.21 16.27
CA GLU A 41 -19.80 32.91 15.40
C GLU A 41 -19.41 31.45 15.64
N THR A 42 -19.69 30.62 14.67
CA THR A 42 -19.13 29.28 14.61
C THR A 42 -17.61 29.49 14.53
N LYS A 43 -16.93 29.39 15.67
CA LYS A 43 -15.48 29.25 15.69
C LYS A 43 -15.18 28.11 14.73
N THR A 44 -14.62 28.43 13.57
CA THR A 44 -13.96 27.48 12.70
C THR A 44 -12.99 26.72 13.60
N ALA A 45 -13.31 25.46 13.91
CA ALA A 45 -12.40 24.58 14.59
C ALA A 45 -11.09 24.66 13.80
N ALA A 46 -10.02 25.08 14.45
CA ALA A 46 -8.69 25.00 13.86
C ALA A 46 -8.56 23.56 13.36
N ASN A 47 -8.28 23.39 12.06
CA ASN A 47 -8.20 22.08 11.45
C ASN A 47 -7.12 21.29 12.19
N GLU A 48 -7.52 20.42 13.11
CA GLU A 48 -6.58 19.50 13.73
C GLU A 48 -5.96 18.64 12.62
N PRO A 49 -4.66 18.36 12.70
CA PRO A 49 -4.00 17.51 11.72
C PRO A 49 -4.72 16.17 11.57
N LEU A 50 -4.89 15.70 10.33
CA LEU A 50 -5.43 14.37 10.07
C LEU A 50 -4.53 13.32 10.71
N LYS A 51 -5.08 12.50 11.59
CA LYS A 51 -4.35 11.38 12.19
C LYS A 51 -4.38 10.18 11.25
N VAL A 52 -3.19 9.67 10.92
CA VAL A 52 -2.98 8.56 9.97
C VAL A 52 -2.23 7.43 10.66
N GLY A 53 -2.81 6.24 10.66
CA GLY A 53 -2.21 5.03 11.24
C GLY A 53 -1.60 4.11 10.19
N PHE A 54 -0.44 3.51 10.51
CA PHE A 54 0.24 2.53 9.68
C PHE A 54 0.44 1.24 10.45
N VAL A 55 0.05 0.10 9.84
CA VAL A 55 0.20 -1.23 10.44
C VAL A 55 1.18 -2.03 9.61
N TYR A 56 2.31 -2.38 10.20
CA TYR A 56 3.42 -3.07 9.58
C TYR A 56 3.53 -4.52 10.04
N VAL A 57 3.67 -5.45 9.10
CA VAL A 57 3.76 -6.89 9.39
C VAL A 57 5.13 -7.31 9.95
N ALA A 58 6.15 -6.50 9.73
CA ALA A 58 7.53 -6.76 10.11
C ALA A 58 8.16 -5.50 10.73
N PRO A 59 9.36 -5.60 11.33
CA PRO A 59 10.05 -4.43 11.85
C PRO A 59 10.50 -3.49 10.72
N ILE A 60 10.64 -2.20 11.05
CA ILE A 60 11.33 -1.23 10.20
C ILE A 60 12.83 -1.51 10.30
N ALA A 61 13.30 -2.45 9.50
CA ALA A 61 14.73 -2.77 9.40
C ALA A 61 15.46 -1.73 8.53
N ASP A 62 16.73 -1.96 8.24
CA ASP A 62 17.51 -1.06 7.37
C ASP A 62 17.07 -1.15 5.90
N VAL A 63 16.48 -2.27 5.49
CA VAL A 63 16.05 -2.58 4.12
C VAL A 63 14.71 -3.31 4.11
N GLY A 64 14.10 -3.44 2.94
CA GLY A 64 12.94 -4.28 2.69
C GLY A 64 11.62 -3.53 2.62
N TYR A 65 10.54 -4.31 2.50
CA TYR A 65 9.18 -3.83 2.23
C TYR A 65 8.64 -2.86 3.30
N THR A 66 8.77 -3.22 4.59
CA THR A 66 8.34 -2.36 5.69
C THR A 66 9.12 -1.05 5.71
N LYS A 67 10.44 -1.11 5.44
CA LYS A 67 11.28 0.10 5.34
C LYS A 67 10.78 1.04 4.25
N GLN A 68 10.41 0.52 3.09
CA GLN A 68 9.91 1.35 1.98
C GLN A 68 8.58 2.02 2.34
N HIS A 69 7.67 1.32 3.01
CA HIS A 69 6.43 1.93 3.51
C HIS A 69 6.70 3.03 4.53
N ASP A 70 7.67 2.85 5.42
CA ASP A 70 8.03 3.88 6.40
C ASP A 70 8.70 5.10 5.75
N ILE A 71 9.54 4.88 4.73
CA ILE A 71 10.08 5.97 3.91
C ILE A 71 8.94 6.76 3.26
N GLY A 72 7.95 6.07 2.68
CA GLY A 72 6.75 6.69 2.10
C GLY A 72 5.94 7.47 3.13
N ARG A 73 5.78 6.95 4.36
CA ARG A 73 5.13 7.65 5.48
C ARG A 73 5.86 8.94 5.82
N LEU A 74 7.19 8.88 5.97
CA LEU A 74 8.01 10.06 6.28
C LEU A 74 7.99 11.09 5.14
N TYR A 75 8.03 10.63 3.89
CA TYR A 75 7.88 11.48 2.71
C TYR A 75 6.52 12.20 2.70
N ALA A 76 5.44 11.49 3.03
CA ALA A 76 4.12 12.11 3.11
C ALA A 76 4.06 13.22 4.17
N ILE A 77 4.68 13.03 5.34
CA ILE A 77 4.79 14.06 6.37
C ILE A 77 5.56 15.29 5.83
N ASP A 78 6.65 15.07 5.12
CA ASP A 78 7.46 16.16 4.53
C ASP A 78 6.67 16.94 3.49
N LYS A 79 5.95 16.26 2.60
CA LYS A 79 5.22 16.91 1.49
C LYS A 79 3.89 17.53 1.88
N VAL A 80 3.15 16.90 2.78
CA VAL A 80 1.83 17.40 3.20
C VAL A 80 1.96 18.47 4.27
N GLY A 81 2.92 18.32 5.18
CA GLY A 81 3.17 19.21 6.31
C GLY A 81 2.65 18.64 7.63
N LYS A 82 3.43 18.82 8.70
CA LYS A 82 3.11 18.35 10.06
C LYS A 82 1.91 19.07 10.68
N ASP A 83 1.56 20.22 10.15
CA ASP A 83 0.37 21.00 10.50
C ASP A 83 -0.91 20.39 9.93
N LYS A 84 -0.82 19.53 8.92
CA LYS A 84 -1.94 18.91 8.22
C LYS A 84 -2.11 17.43 8.51
N ILE A 85 -1.01 16.71 8.74
CA ILE A 85 -1.06 15.28 9.07
C ILE A 85 -0.16 14.95 10.26
N THR A 86 -0.62 14.02 11.10
CA THR A 86 0.19 13.33 12.10
C THR A 86 0.11 11.83 11.84
N THR A 87 1.21 11.11 12.04
CA THR A 87 1.24 9.68 11.75
C THR A 87 1.63 8.88 12.98
N THR A 88 1.01 7.73 13.16
CA THR A 88 1.39 6.68 14.11
C THR A 88 1.63 5.39 13.35
N PHE A 89 2.45 4.50 13.91
CA PHE A 89 2.67 3.16 13.33
C PHE A 89 2.83 2.11 14.41
N VAL A 90 2.53 0.87 14.07
CA VAL A 90 2.80 -0.31 14.90
C VAL A 90 3.47 -1.36 14.01
N GLU A 91 4.62 -1.86 14.50
CA GLU A 91 5.43 -2.88 13.83
C GLU A 91 5.13 -4.29 14.35
N ASN A 92 5.58 -5.30 13.59
CA ASN A 92 5.48 -6.71 13.99
C ASN A 92 4.05 -7.14 14.31
N VAL A 93 3.08 -6.62 13.57
CA VAL A 93 1.68 -7.01 13.73
C VAL A 93 1.43 -8.26 12.89
N PRO A 94 1.15 -9.42 13.51
CA PRO A 94 0.89 -10.64 12.74
C PRO A 94 -0.43 -10.56 11.98
N GLU A 95 -0.54 -11.31 10.88
CA GLU A 95 -1.74 -11.40 10.03
C GLU A 95 -2.84 -12.27 10.68
N THR A 96 -3.10 -12.03 11.96
CA THR A 96 -4.08 -12.72 12.82
C THR A 96 -5.10 -11.72 13.38
N ALA A 97 -5.90 -12.14 14.34
CA ALA A 97 -6.82 -11.25 15.08
C ALA A 97 -6.11 -10.06 15.76
N ASP A 98 -4.80 -10.14 15.95
CA ASP A 98 -4.01 -9.00 16.45
C ASP A 98 -4.06 -7.80 15.48
N ALA A 99 -4.10 -8.04 14.17
CA ALA A 99 -4.26 -6.96 13.19
C ALA A 99 -5.57 -6.19 13.43
N GLU A 100 -6.68 -6.90 13.64
CA GLU A 100 -7.96 -6.25 13.97
C GLU A 100 -7.86 -5.44 15.26
N ARG A 101 -7.27 -6.02 16.30
CA ARG A 101 -7.11 -5.36 17.59
C ARG A 101 -6.28 -4.07 17.51
N VAL A 102 -5.15 -4.12 16.80
CA VAL A 102 -4.26 -2.96 16.60
C VAL A 102 -4.96 -1.88 15.80
N ILE A 103 -5.61 -2.23 14.69
CA ILE A 103 -6.34 -1.27 13.85
C ILE A 103 -7.48 -0.61 14.64
N ARG A 104 -8.23 -1.39 15.41
CA ARG A 104 -9.31 -0.88 16.28
C ARG A 104 -8.78 0.09 17.32
N GLN A 105 -7.62 -0.21 17.92
CA GLN A 105 -6.96 0.71 18.85
C GLN A 105 -6.58 2.02 18.17
N MET A 106 -5.96 1.96 16.99
CA MET A 106 -5.62 3.17 16.22
C MET A 106 -6.86 4.03 15.91
N ILE A 107 -8.00 3.40 15.58
CA ILE A 107 -9.25 4.12 15.34
C ILE A 107 -9.73 4.81 16.63
N ASN A 108 -9.68 4.13 17.76
CA ASN A 108 -10.04 4.68 19.07
C ASN A 108 -9.13 5.84 19.48
N ASP A 109 -7.86 5.82 19.09
CA ASP A 109 -6.89 6.91 19.28
C ASP A 109 -7.11 8.09 18.33
N GLY A 110 -8.16 7.99 17.48
CA GLY A 110 -8.63 9.05 16.59
C GLY A 110 -8.04 9.05 15.19
N ASN A 111 -7.33 7.99 14.78
CA ASN A 111 -6.86 7.88 13.39
C ASN A 111 -8.07 7.77 12.45
N LYS A 112 -8.08 8.57 11.38
CA LYS A 112 -9.15 8.63 10.37
C LYS A 112 -8.76 8.04 9.03
N LEU A 113 -7.48 7.75 8.84
CA LEU A 113 -6.94 7.04 7.68
C LEU A 113 -5.99 5.95 8.19
N ILE A 114 -6.20 4.71 7.77
CA ILE A 114 -5.41 3.55 8.20
C ILE A 114 -4.80 2.87 6.97
N PHE A 115 -3.48 2.75 6.95
CA PHE A 115 -2.72 1.95 6.00
C PHE A 115 -2.43 0.58 6.59
N GLY A 116 -3.00 -0.47 6.03
CA GLY A 116 -2.65 -1.85 6.37
C GLY A 116 -1.72 -2.42 5.29
N THR A 117 -0.44 -2.59 5.63
CA THR A 117 0.60 -2.85 4.65
C THR A 117 0.92 -4.33 4.45
N SER A 118 -0.04 -5.22 4.68
CA SER A 118 0.15 -6.65 4.43
C SER A 118 -1.11 -7.33 3.90
N PHE A 119 -0.91 -8.32 3.02
CA PHE A 119 -1.98 -9.05 2.34
C PHE A 119 -3.01 -9.65 3.32
N GLY A 120 -2.54 -10.27 4.40
CA GLY A 120 -3.41 -10.96 5.37
C GLY A 120 -4.26 -10.02 6.23
N TYR A 121 -4.04 -8.71 6.19
CA TYR A 121 -4.91 -7.75 6.89
C TYR A 121 -6.25 -7.54 6.18
N MET A 122 -6.41 -7.99 4.95
CA MET A 122 -7.53 -7.72 4.07
C MET A 122 -8.90 -7.96 4.70
N ASN A 123 -9.10 -9.13 5.33
CA ASN A 123 -10.39 -9.50 5.90
C ASN A 123 -10.71 -8.68 7.16
N TYR A 124 -9.70 -8.41 7.98
CA TYR A 124 -9.84 -7.60 9.19
C TYR A 124 -10.17 -6.15 8.85
N MET A 125 -9.47 -5.57 7.87
CA MET A 125 -9.73 -4.21 7.40
C MET A 125 -11.11 -4.10 6.75
N GLN A 126 -11.53 -5.07 5.93
CA GLN A 126 -12.88 -5.07 5.34
C GLN A 126 -13.98 -5.15 6.40
N LYS A 127 -13.77 -5.91 7.47
CA LYS A 127 -14.69 -5.97 8.62
C LYS A 127 -14.78 -4.60 9.30
N LEU A 128 -13.62 -4.02 9.64
CA LEU A 128 -13.54 -2.72 10.32
C LEU A 128 -14.06 -1.58 9.45
N ALA A 129 -13.88 -1.62 8.13
CA ALA A 129 -14.44 -0.63 7.23
C ALA A 129 -15.97 -0.56 7.29
N LYS A 130 -16.64 -1.70 7.49
CA LYS A 130 -18.10 -1.74 7.69
C LYS A 130 -18.53 -1.21 9.06
N GLU A 131 -17.72 -1.47 10.10
CA GLU A 131 -18.01 -1.02 11.46
C GLU A 131 -17.73 0.47 11.67
N TYR A 132 -16.76 1.04 10.92
CA TYR A 132 -16.30 2.42 11.05
C TYR A 132 -16.40 3.17 9.72
N PRO A 133 -17.60 3.55 9.25
CA PRO A 133 -17.80 4.16 7.93
C PRO A 133 -17.09 5.51 7.74
N ASP A 134 -16.81 6.22 8.85
CA ASP A 134 -16.12 7.51 8.84
C ASP A 134 -14.59 7.40 8.80
N VAL A 135 -14.03 6.20 8.91
CA VAL A 135 -12.60 5.93 8.79
C VAL A 135 -12.29 5.44 7.38
N LYS A 136 -11.20 5.91 6.79
CA LYS A 136 -10.71 5.46 5.48
C LYS A 136 -9.62 4.42 5.64
N PHE A 137 -9.60 3.44 4.74
CA PHE A 137 -8.67 2.32 4.78
C PHE A 137 -7.96 2.17 3.43
N GLU A 138 -6.64 2.10 3.49
CA GLU A 138 -5.75 1.81 2.37
C GLU A 138 -5.06 0.47 2.60
N HIS A 139 -5.40 -0.52 1.80
CA HIS A 139 -4.88 -1.87 1.95
C HIS A 139 -3.87 -2.19 0.85
N ALA A 140 -2.63 -2.51 1.24
CA ALA A 140 -1.60 -2.93 0.29
C ALA A 140 -1.86 -4.35 -0.21
N THR A 141 -1.71 -4.55 -1.53
CA THR A 141 -1.67 -5.85 -2.21
C THR A 141 -2.95 -6.71 -2.15
N GLY A 142 -4.03 -6.18 -1.57
CA GLY A 142 -5.32 -6.87 -1.50
C GLY A 142 -6.15 -6.79 -2.78
N TYR A 143 -7.32 -7.42 -2.74
CA TYR A 143 -8.31 -7.39 -3.83
C TYR A 143 -9.74 -7.12 -3.36
N LYS A 144 -9.98 -7.02 -2.04
CA LYS A 144 -11.29 -6.67 -1.48
C LYS A 144 -11.36 -5.18 -1.22
N SER A 145 -12.52 -4.58 -1.51
CA SER A 145 -12.80 -3.17 -1.27
C SER A 145 -14.09 -2.98 -0.48
N ALA A 146 -14.34 -1.75 -0.02
CA ALA A 146 -15.56 -1.28 0.61
C ALA A 146 -15.75 0.22 0.24
N PRO A 147 -16.90 0.84 0.54
CA PRO A 147 -17.11 2.27 0.23
C PRO A 147 -16.06 3.23 0.83
N ASN A 148 -15.41 2.79 1.92
CA ASN A 148 -14.35 3.53 2.63
C ASN A 148 -13.04 2.75 2.70
N MET A 149 -12.86 1.70 1.90
CA MET A 149 -11.63 0.91 1.80
C MET A 149 -11.25 0.69 0.34
N THR A 150 -10.04 1.07 -0.02
CA THR A 150 -9.44 0.75 -1.31
C THR A 150 -8.17 -0.08 -1.17
N ASN A 151 -7.67 -0.56 -2.31
CA ASN A 151 -6.42 -1.29 -2.39
C ASN A 151 -5.43 -0.52 -3.24
N TYR A 152 -4.17 -0.59 -2.86
CA TYR A 152 -3.08 -0.11 -3.70
C TYR A 152 -2.05 -1.20 -3.91
N ASN A 153 -1.42 -1.19 -5.07
CA ASN A 153 -0.34 -2.09 -5.42
C ASN A 153 0.52 -1.45 -6.51
N ILE A 154 1.74 -1.94 -6.64
CA ILE A 154 2.66 -1.57 -7.70
C ILE A 154 2.77 -2.75 -8.67
N ARG A 155 3.07 -2.48 -9.94
CA ARG A 155 3.29 -3.51 -10.96
C ARG A 155 4.67 -4.15 -10.82
N PHE A 156 4.92 -4.72 -9.65
CA PHE A 156 6.20 -5.39 -9.34
C PHE A 156 6.58 -6.45 -10.36
N TYR A 157 5.61 -7.13 -10.96
CA TYR A 157 5.85 -8.16 -11.95
C TYR A 157 6.59 -7.65 -13.19
N GLU A 158 6.43 -6.38 -13.56
CA GLU A 158 7.18 -5.79 -14.68
C GLU A 158 8.68 -5.72 -14.33
N GLY A 159 9.01 -5.19 -13.15
CA GLY A 159 10.39 -5.19 -12.65
C GLY A 159 10.94 -6.60 -12.40
N ARG A 160 10.08 -7.54 -11.92
CA ARG A 160 10.46 -8.95 -11.77
C ARG A 160 10.83 -9.60 -13.09
N TYR A 161 10.13 -9.30 -14.16
CA TYR A 161 10.47 -9.80 -15.50
C TYR A 161 11.86 -9.31 -15.92
N LEU A 162 12.14 -8.02 -15.77
CA LEU A 162 13.46 -7.44 -16.09
C LEU A 162 14.57 -8.04 -15.23
N ALA A 163 14.32 -8.20 -13.92
CA ALA A 163 15.26 -8.86 -13.01
C ALA A 163 15.52 -10.31 -13.42
N GLY A 164 14.47 -11.01 -13.89
CA GLY A 164 14.60 -12.34 -14.46
C GLY A 164 15.50 -12.37 -15.69
N MET A 165 15.35 -11.42 -16.61
CA MET A 165 16.23 -11.31 -17.79
C MET A 165 17.70 -11.12 -17.39
N LEU A 166 17.96 -10.23 -16.40
CA LEU A 166 19.31 -10.02 -15.87
C LEU A 166 19.89 -11.30 -15.23
N ALA A 167 19.11 -11.95 -14.38
CA ALA A 167 19.49 -13.21 -13.76
C ALA A 167 19.78 -14.29 -14.81
N GLY A 168 18.95 -14.36 -15.85
CA GLY A 168 19.10 -15.28 -16.98
C GLY A 168 20.38 -15.06 -17.78
N GLY A 169 20.78 -13.80 -17.97
CA GLY A 169 22.06 -13.46 -18.63
C GLY A 169 23.28 -13.67 -17.73
N ALA A 170 23.12 -13.56 -16.40
CA ALA A 170 24.21 -13.65 -15.44
C ALA A 170 24.55 -15.08 -15.04
N THR A 171 23.55 -15.97 -14.90
CA THR A 171 23.76 -17.35 -14.42
C THR A 171 24.70 -18.14 -15.33
N LYS A 172 25.57 -18.94 -14.71
CA LYS A 172 26.44 -19.92 -15.39
C LYS A 172 25.95 -21.36 -15.19
N SER A 173 25.26 -21.61 -14.07
CA SER A 173 24.74 -22.93 -13.74
C SER A 173 23.40 -23.24 -14.41
N ASN A 174 22.70 -22.25 -14.97
CA ASN A 174 21.32 -22.30 -15.41
C ASN A 174 20.32 -22.57 -14.25
N VAL A 175 20.75 -22.45 -13.00
CA VAL A 175 19.92 -22.59 -11.81
C VAL A 175 19.87 -21.28 -11.05
N ILE A 176 18.68 -20.74 -10.88
CA ILE A 176 18.41 -19.51 -10.12
C ILE A 176 17.59 -19.85 -8.90
N GLY A 177 17.96 -19.33 -7.74
CA GLY A 177 17.27 -19.52 -6.48
C GLY A 177 16.31 -18.37 -6.17
N TYR A 178 15.08 -18.69 -5.76
CA TYR A 178 14.08 -17.73 -5.35
C TYR A 178 13.61 -18.06 -3.91
N VAL A 179 13.89 -17.18 -2.95
CA VAL A 179 13.38 -17.28 -1.58
C VAL A 179 12.05 -16.55 -1.49
N ALA A 180 10.98 -17.28 -1.16
CA ALA A 180 9.61 -16.78 -1.20
C ALA A 180 8.89 -16.96 0.15
N PRO A 181 8.02 -16.00 0.56
CA PRO A 181 7.32 -16.08 1.85
C PRO A 181 6.12 -17.02 1.81
N PHE A 182 5.07 -16.68 1.10
CA PHE A 182 3.80 -17.42 1.03
C PHE A 182 3.30 -17.52 -0.42
N PRO A 183 2.61 -18.63 -0.80
CA PRO A 183 2.09 -18.82 -2.15
C PRO A 183 0.78 -18.05 -2.41
N ILE A 184 0.80 -16.74 -2.17
CA ILE A 184 -0.31 -15.83 -2.47
C ILE A 184 -0.22 -15.30 -3.91
N PRO A 185 -1.31 -14.77 -4.51
CA PRO A 185 -1.34 -14.35 -5.91
C PRO A 185 -0.22 -13.39 -6.31
N GLU A 186 0.08 -12.38 -5.49
CA GLU A 186 1.15 -11.41 -5.76
C GLU A 186 2.53 -12.08 -5.86
N VAL A 187 2.84 -12.96 -4.90
CA VAL A 187 4.14 -13.66 -4.87
C VAL A 187 4.27 -14.61 -6.05
N LEU A 188 3.21 -15.37 -6.37
CA LEU A 188 3.19 -16.25 -7.53
C LEU A 188 3.33 -15.48 -8.84
N GLN A 189 2.66 -14.33 -8.98
CA GLN A 189 2.81 -13.44 -10.13
C GLN A 189 4.26 -12.97 -10.28
N GLY A 190 4.91 -12.58 -9.17
CA GLY A 190 6.31 -12.18 -9.16
C GLY A 190 7.27 -13.29 -9.60
N ILE A 191 7.08 -14.52 -9.07
CA ILE A 191 7.88 -15.71 -9.44
C ILE A 191 7.69 -16.04 -10.92
N ASN A 192 6.45 -16.02 -11.41
CA ASN A 192 6.14 -16.34 -12.80
C ASN A 192 6.75 -15.31 -13.75
N ALA A 193 6.59 -14.01 -13.46
CA ALA A 193 7.18 -12.94 -14.26
C ALA A 193 8.71 -13.04 -14.31
N PHE A 194 9.35 -13.24 -13.15
CA PHE A 194 10.79 -13.46 -13.06
C PHE A 194 11.24 -14.68 -13.88
N THR A 195 10.53 -15.78 -13.75
CA THR A 195 10.84 -17.03 -14.48
C THR A 195 10.70 -16.84 -16.00
N LEU A 196 9.64 -16.15 -16.45
CA LEU A 196 9.43 -15.82 -17.86
C LEU A 196 10.54 -14.92 -18.40
N GLY A 197 10.95 -13.89 -17.62
CA GLY A 197 12.07 -13.03 -17.96
C GLY A 197 13.38 -13.81 -18.08
N ALA A 198 13.70 -14.67 -17.13
CA ALA A 198 14.90 -15.51 -17.17
C ALA A 198 14.90 -16.44 -18.38
N LYS A 199 13.80 -17.10 -18.66
CA LYS A 199 13.66 -18.03 -19.81
C LYS A 199 13.60 -17.33 -21.15
N SER A 200 13.23 -16.07 -21.23
CA SER A 200 13.29 -15.29 -22.48
C SER A 200 14.73 -15.09 -22.97
N VAL A 201 15.69 -15.07 -22.04
CA VAL A 201 17.14 -14.96 -22.34
C VAL A 201 17.76 -16.33 -22.53
N ASN A 202 17.42 -17.30 -21.67
CA ASN A 202 17.93 -18.65 -21.74
C ASN A 202 16.86 -19.67 -21.36
N PRO A 203 16.27 -20.40 -22.33
CA PRO A 203 15.20 -21.36 -22.10
C PRO A 203 15.57 -22.54 -21.19
N LYS A 204 16.87 -22.82 -21.00
CA LYS A 204 17.37 -23.93 -20.16
C LYS A 204 17.30 -23.63 -18.67
N ILE A 205 17.04 -22.37 -18.30
CA ILE A 205 17.03 -21.96 -16.90
C ILE A 205 15.95 -22.65 -16.10
N GLN A 206 16.34 -23.08 -14.89
CA GLN A 206 15.48 -23.57 -13.84
C GLN A 206 15.45 -22.55 -12.70
N VAL A 207 14.27 -22.04 -12.38
CA VAL A 207 14.04 -21.23 -11.16
C VAL A 207 13.55 -22.17 -10.08
N LYS A 208 14.37 -22.36 -9.03
CA LYS A 208 14.02 -23.14 -7.85
C LYS A 208 13.51 -22.23 -6.76
N VAL A 209 12.39 -22.60 -6.13
CA VAL A 209 11.74 -21.79 -5.10
C VAL A 209 11.80 -22.53 -3.77
N VAL A 210 12.20 -21.83 -2.71
CA VAL A 210 12.07 -22.30 -1.33
C VAL A 210 11.12 -21.37 -0.58
N TRP A 211 10.10 -21.95 0.07
CA TRP A 211 9.07 -21.24 0.81
C TRP A 211 9.45 -21.16 2.29
N THR A 212 9.56 -19.95 2.83
CA THR A 212 9.89 -19.72 4.26
C THR A 212 8.65 -19.77 5.16
N ASN A 213 7.46 -19.56 4.58
CA ASN A 213 6.20 -19.37 5.32
C ASN A 213 6.31 -18.25 6.36
N ALA A 214 7.08 -17.20 6.05
CA ALA A 214 7.25 -16.00 6.86
C ALA A 214 7.55 -14.79 5.97
N TRP A 215 7.01 -13.63 6.33
CA TRP A 215 7.38 -12.36 5.70
C TRP A 215 8.75 -11.87 6.15
N TYR A 216 9.09 -12.15 7.42
CA TYR A 216 10.34 -11.73 8.04
C TYR A 216 10.85 -12.83 8.97
N ASP A 217 11.90 -13.53 8.56
CA ASP A 217 12.57 -14.56 9.35
C ASP A 217 14.02 -14.69 8.83
N PRO A 218 14.96 -13.84 9.31
CA PRO A 218 16.34 -13.85 8.82
C PRO A 218 17.04 -15.21 8.89
N PRO A 219 16.90 -16.02 9.94
CA PRO A 219 17.41 -17.38 9.97
C PRO A 219 16.89 -18.27 8.84
N LYS A 220 15.56 -18.33 8.65
CA LYS A 220 14.97 -19.14 7.56
C LYS A 220 15.35 -18.64 6.18
N ASP A 221 15.46 -17.33 5.98
CA ASP A 221 15.91 -16.74 4.72
C ASP A 221 17.35 -17.16 4.41
N THR A 222 18.24 -17.12 5.43
CA THR A 222 19.63 -17.60 5.30
C THR A 222 19.69 -19.07 4.95
N ASP A 223 18.93 -19.92 5.64
CA ASP A 223 18.93 -21.38 5.40
C ASP A 223 18.32 -21.71 4.03
N SER A 224 17.29 -20.98 3.62
CA SER A 224 16.70 -21.11 2.29
C SER A 224 17.69 -20.73 1.18
N ALA A 225 18.42 -19.64 1.36
CA ALA A 225 19.46 -19.24 0.43
C ALA A 225 20.58 -20.29 0.32
N LYS A 226 21.08 -20.80 1.44
CA LYS A 226 22.09 -21.89 1.50
C LYS A 226 21.58 -23.16 0.82
N THR A 227 20.32 -23.52 1.04
CA THR A 227 19.68 -24.68 0.40
C THR A 227 19.66 -24.52 -1.11
N LEU A 228 19.26 -23.37 -1.63
CA LEU A 228 19.24 -23.08 -3.05
C LEU A 228 20.64 -23.10 -3.66
N ILE A 229 21.63 -22.52 -2.97
CA ILE A 229 23.05 -22.58 -3.39
C ILE A 229 23.52 -24.03 -3.44
N GLY A 230 23.25 -24.82 -2.42
CA GLY A 230 23.56 -26.27 -2.40
C GLY A 230 22.88 -27.08 -3.52
N GLN A 231 21.75 -26.59 -4.04
CA GLN A 231 21.06 -27.15 -5.20
C GLN A 231 21.57 -26.63 -6.54
N GLY A 232 22.65 -25.87 -6.56
CA GLY A 232 23.34 -25.38 -7.75
C GLY A 232 22.96 -23.96 -8.18
N ALA A 233 22.18 -23.22 -7.40
CA ALA A 233 21.87 -21.82 -7.73
C ALA A 233 23.13 -20.95 -7.60
N ASP A 234 23.42 -20.17 -8.64
CA ASP A 234 24.52 -19.21 -8.68
C ASP A 234 24.04 -17.74 -8.76
N VAL A 235 22.74 -17.53 -8.95
CA VAL A 235 22.03 -16.27 -8.82
C VAL A 235 20.87 -16.48 -7.86
N LEU A 236 20.69 -15.59 -6.89
CA LEU A 236 19.59 -15.59 -5.94
C LEU A 236 18.71 -14.37 -6.10
N THR A 237 17.47 -14.50 -5.74
CA THR A 237 16.53 -13.39 -5.50
C THR A 237 15.59 -13.77 -4.36
N GLN A 238 14.85 -12.79 -3.84
CA GLN A 238 13.94 -12.98 -2.71
C GLN A 238 12.65 -12.18 -2.86
N HIS A 239 11.64 -12.56 -2.07
CA HIS A 239 10.43 -11.79 -1.84
C HIS A 239 10.20 -11.54 -0.34
N THR A 240 11.09 -12.03 0.50
CA THR A 240 11.06 -11.83 1.95
C THR A 240 11.61 -10.47 2.33
N ASN A 241 11.28 -10.00 3.55
CA ASN A 241 11.52 -8.65 4.02
C ASN A 241 12.81 -8.54 4.84
N THR A 242 13.89 -9.22 4.43
CA THR A 242 15.20 -9.21 5.14
C THR A 242 16.35 -9.01 4.17
N SER A 243 17.54 -8.69 4.69
CA SER A 243 18.79 -8.68 3.93
C SER A 243 19.51 -10.04 3.92
N ALA A 244 18.96 -11.05 4.60
CA ALA A 244 19.68 -12.29 4.88
C ALA A 244 20.04 -13.10 3.62
N VAL A 245 19.17 -13.09 2.59
CA VAL A 245 19.48 -13.75 1.31
C VAL A 245 20.64 -13.07 0.60
N ALA A 246 20.69 -11.73 0.60
CA ALA A 246 21.77 -10.97 0.01
C ALA A 246 23.10 -11.25 0.75
N SER A 247 23.07 -11.23 2.10
CA SER A 247 24.25 -11.56 2.92
C SER A 247 24.73 -13.00 2.71
N ALA A 248 23.82 -13.95 2.56
CA ALA A 248 24.17 -15.35 2.29
C ALA A 248 24.78 -15.53 0.89
N ALA A 249 24.30 -14.80 -0.11
CA ALA A 249 24.86 -14.78 -1.46
C ALA A 249 26.29 -14.20 -1.44
N GLU A 250 26.50 -13.08 -0.75
CA GLU A 250 27.82 -12.45 -0.57
C GLU A 250 28.82 -13.43 0.07
N ALA A 251 28.44 -14.02 1.19
CA ALA A 251 29.30 -14.98 1.91
C ALA A 251 29.65 -16.22 1.08
N ALA A 252 28.78 -16.62 0.14
CA ALA A 252 29.01 -17.77 -0.73
C ALA A 252 29.65 -17.42 -2.09
N GLY A 253 29.97 -16.15 -2.35
CA GLY A 253 30.48 -15.70 -3.65
C GLY A 253 29.50 -15.92 -4.80
N LYS A 254 28.18 -15.84 -4.52
CA LYS A 254 27.10 -15.98 -5.50
C LYS A 254 26.50 -14.61 -5.81
N MET A 255 25.79 -14.52 -6.94
CA MET A 255 25.12 -13.29 -7.33
C MET A 255 23.73 -13.17 -6.66
N VAL A 256 23.26 -11.93 -6.46
CA VAL A 256 21.93 -11.65 -5.94
C VAL A 256 21.28 -10.46 -6.62
N ILE A 257 19.98 -10.54 -6.84
CA ILE A 257 19.11 -9.42 -7.20
C ILE A 257 18.12 -9.22 -6.07
N PRO A 258 18.36 -8.29 -5.13
CA PRO A 258 17.48 -8.01 -4.00
C PRO A 258 16.15 -7.41 -4.43
N TYR A 259 15.22 -7.34 -3.47
CA TYR A 259 13.87 -6.83 -3.64
C TYR A 259 13.56 -5.72 -2.63
N ASN A 260 12.79 -4.73 -3.08
CA ASN A 260 12.34 -3.55 -2.35
C ASN A 260 13.44 -2.53 -2.01
N SER A 261 14.69 -2.94 -1.84
CA SER A 261 15.78 -2.06 -1.43
C SER A 261 17.07 -2.41 -2.15
N ASP A 262 17.93 -1.41 -2.31
CA ASP A 262 19.34 -1.63 -2.59
C ASP A 262 20.01 -2.23 -1.34
N MET A 263 20.74 -3.33 -1.51
CA MET A 263 21.41 -4.05 -0.44
C MET A 263 22.94 -4.10 -0.63
N LYS A 264 23.50 -3.15 -1.38
CA LYS A 264 24.95 -3.02 -1.58
C LYS A 264 25.73 -2.90 -0.28
N SER A 265 25.12 -2.36 0.78
CA SER A 265 25.76 -2.27 2.10
C SER A 265 26.07 -3.63 2.73
N VAL A 266 25.29 -4.67 2.41
CA VAL A 266 25.45 -6.03 2.94
C VAL A 266 25.91 -7.05 1.89
N ALA A 267 25.83 -6.71 0.61
CA ALA A 267 26.23 -7.56 -0.51
C ALA A 267 26.96 -6.75 -1.59
N PRO A 268 28.11 -6.13 -1.25
CA PRO A 268 28.82 -5.21 -2.14
C PRO A 268 29.31 -5.88 -3.42
N ASN A 269 29.68 -7.15 -3.39
CA ASN A 269 30.16 -7.92 -4.53
C ASN A 269 29.10 -8.78 -5.17
N ALA A 270 28.18 -9.34 -4.39
CA ALA A 270 27.12 -10.24 -4.85
C ALA A 270 26.00 -9.54 -5.60
N GLN A 271 25.62 -8.32 -5.21
CA GLN A 271 24.51 -7.62 -5.82
C GLN A 271 24.85 -7.14 -7.23
N ILE A 272 24.14 -7.71 -8.23
CA ILE A 272 24.31 -7.35 -9.65
C ILE A 272 23.27 -6.32 -10.12
N ALA A 273 22.13 -6.25 -9.47
CA ALA A 273 21.07 -5.27 -9.65
C ALA A 273 20.17 -5.26 -8.42
N ALA A 274 19.21 -4.34 -8.33
CA ALA A 274 18.17 -4.34 -7.30
C ALA A 274 16.83 -3.91 -7.90
N LEU A 275 15.73 -4.47 -7.40
CA LEU A 275 14.40 -3.93 -7.60
C LEU A 275 14.09 -3.00 -6.43
N VAL A 276 14.16 -1.72 -6.66
CA VAL A 276 13.93 -0.70 -5.64
C VAL A 276 12.58 -0.04 -5.86
N LEU A 277 11.86 0.19 -4.77
CA LEU A 277 10.68 1.05 -4.73
C LEU A 277 11.15 2.48 -4.46
N ASN A 278 10.81 3.39 -5.36
CA ASN A 278 11.05 4.83 -5.20
C ASN A 278 9.71 5.58 -5.21
#